data_b6384302187060163cab061722227c5a
#
_entry.id   b6384302187060163cab061722227c5a
#
_cell.length_a   1.000
_cell.length_b   1.000
_cell.length_c   1.000
_cell.angle_alpha   90.00
_cell.angle_beta   90.00
_cell.angle_gamma   90.00
#
_symmetry.space_group_name_H-M   'P 1'
#
loop_
_entity.id
_entity.type
_entity.pdbx_description
1 polymer ?
#
loop_
_entity_poly.entity_id
_entity_poly.type
_entity_poly.pdbx_seq_one_letter_code
_entity_poly.pdbx_strand_id
1 'polypeptide(L)'
;MEFLVALFRALANRSRIRILRLLAVLGQTNVTQIADAIGVEASRTSAHLKILAAVGLIWRRRSGRVVGYYLAEEATHPVTAAVVEVLRQVFRGVTATDPSVVAHADRQDSDTCSDAALFACFTAFTHPRRLQIIRHLARKGTVASAALVPALSMSPSALHRHLEKLERRGLLSVRAGGVRGACVLKEGRPGPQRLVFAVVRKHVAEMPG
;
A
#
# COMPACT_ATOMS: atom_id res chain seq x y z
N MET A 1 -11.02 1.00 -10.37
CA MET A 1 -9.58 0.76 -10.51
C MET A 1 -8.75 2.01 -10.19
N GLU A 2 -9.16 3.17 -10.64
CA GLU A 2 -8.44 4.44 -10.43
C GLU A 2 -8.25 4.79 -8.96
N PHE A 3 -9.31 4.68 -8.15
CA PHE A 3 -9.23 4.92 -6.70
C PHE A 3 -8.16 4.03 -6.02
N LEU A 4 -8.11 2.75 -6.39
CA LEU A 4 -7.12 1.81 -5.83
C LEU A 4 -5.68 2.23 -6.20
N VAL A 5 -5.47 2.68 -7.43
CA VAL A 5 -4.18 3.25 -7.86
C VAL A 5 -3.84 4.51 -7.06
N ALA A 6 -4.81 5.42 -6.87
CA ALA A 6 -4.61 6.64 -6.09
C ALA A 6 -4.28 6.33 -4.63
N LEU A 7 -4.99 5.39 -4.01
CA LEU A 7 -4.73 4.90 -2.65
C LEU A 7 -3.29 4.39 -2.51
N PHE A 8 -2.86 3.49 -3.39
CA PHE A 8 -1.50 2.95 -3.32
C PHE A 8 -0.41 3.96 -3.71
N ARG A 9 -0.69 4.92 -4.59
CA ARG A 9 0.21 6.06 -4.81
C ARG A 9 0.34 6.95 -3.58
N ALA A 10 -0.75 7.13 -2.83
CA ALA A 10 -0.69 7.85 -1.55
C ALA A 10 0.15 7.09 -0.51
N LEU A 11 0.08 5.77 -0.46
CA LEU A 11 0.87 4.93 0.45
C LEU A 11 2.34 4.78 0.02
N ALA A 12 2.65 4.82 -1.27
CA ALA A 12 4.00 4.62 -1.81
C ALA A 12 4.92 5.84 -1.61
N ASN A 13 5.11 6.25 -0.36
CA ASN A 13 6.02 7.33 0.03
C ASN A 13 6.47 7.13 1.49
N ARG A 14 7.77 7.15 1.76
CA ARG A 14 8.33 6.87 3.08
C ARG A 14 7.85 7.86 4.16
N SER A 15 7.83 9.16 3.86
CA SER A 15 7.34 10.16 4.83
C SER A 15 5.86 9.91 5.17
N ARG A 16 5.01 9.55 4.20
CA ARG A 16 3.61 9.21 4.46
C ARG A 16 3.45 7.91 5.25
N ILE A 17 4.32 6.91 5.03
CA ILE A 17 4.35 5.69 5.87
C ILE A 17 4.66 6.06 7.32
N ARG A 18 5.65 6.91 7.56
CA ARG A 18 6.00 7.39 8.91
C ARG A 18 4.87 8.17 9.57
N ILE A 19 4.19 9.04 8.82
CA ILE A 19 2.99 9.74 9.31
C ILE A 19 1.91 8.74 9.73
N LEU A 20 1.61 7.74 8.90
CA LEU A 20 0.59 6.73 9.21
C LEU A 20 0.98 5.91 10.44
N ARG A 21 2.27 5.59 10.62
CA ARG A 21 2.78 4.90 11.81
C ARG A 21 2.57 5.78 13.05
N LEU A 22 2.95 7.06 13.01
CA LEU A 22 2.71 8.00 14.12
C LEU A 22 1.25 8.03 14.53
N LEU A 23 0.35 8.19 13.56
CA LEU A 23 -1.08 8.27 13.85
C LEU A 23 -1.67 6.94 14.34
N ALA A 24 -1.13 5.80 13.89
CA ALA A 24 -1.58 4.48 14.35
C ALA A 24 -1.16 4.19 15.79
N VAL A 25 0.01 4.67 16.22
CA VAL A 25 0.60 4.39 17.53
C VAL A 25 0.19 5.45 18.58
N LEU A 26 0.29 6.72 18.22
CA LEU A 26 0.05 7.84 19.14
C LEU A 26 -1.41 8.35 19.12
N GLY A 27 -2.20 7.92 18.16
CA GLY A 27 -3.57 8.40 17.97
C GLY A 27 -3.59 9.80 17.39
N GLN A 28 -3.87 10.83 18.23
CA GLN A 28 -3.94 12.21 17.78
C GLN A 28 -2.57 12.89 17.75
N THR A 29 -2.29 13.60 16.64
CA THR A 29 -1.05 14.37 16.50
C THR A 29 -1.30 15.60 15.62
N ASN A 30 -0.69 16.75 15.92
CA ASN A 30 -0.79 17.96 15.11
C ASN A 30 0.32 18.04 14.05
N VAL A 31 0.18 18.98 13.08
CA VAL A 31 1.13 19.10 11.97
C VAL A 31 2.56 19.38 12.39
N THR A 32 2.76 20.20 13.43
CA THR A 32 4.10 20.57 13.93
C THR A 32 4.78 19.35 14.55
N GLN A 33 4.09 18.65 15.45
CA GLN A 33 4.60 17.40 16.05
C GLN A 33 4.95 16.34 15.00
N ILE A 34 4.11 16.21 13.97
CA ILE A 34 4.40 15.27 12.87
C ILE A 34 5.65 15.72 12.11
N ALA A 35 5.75 17.00 11.75
CA ALA A 35 6.86 17.59 11.02
C ALA A 35 8.20 17.36 11.74
N ASP A 36 8.23 17.68 13.02
CA ASP A 36 9.39 17.49 13.88
C ASP A 36 9.78 16.03 14.00
N ALA A 37 8.80 15.13 14.22
CA ALA A 37 9.05 13.70 14.39
C ALA A 37 9.62 13.04 13.14
N ILE A 38 9.14 13.41 11.93
CA ILE A 38 9.62 12.81 10.67
C ILE A 38 10.81 13.56 10.04
N GLY A 39 11.21 14.70 10.61
CA GLY A 39 12.29 15.54 10.09
C GLY A 39 11.96 16.18 8.72
N VAL A 40 10.72 16.62 8.53
CA VAL A 40 10.23 17.21 7.28
C VAL A 40 9.55 18.54 7.58
N GLU A 41 9.81 19.56 6.76
CA GLU A 41 9.22 20.89 6.91
C GLU A 41 7.68 20.85 7.01
N ALA A 42 7.09 21.72 7.84
CA ALA A 42 5.65 21.76 8.12
C ALA A 42 4.79 21.95 6.86
N SER A 43 5.23 22.76 5.90
CA SER A 43 4.56 22.97 4.61
C SER A 43 4.45 21.68 3.81
N ARG A 44 5.56 20.94 3.71
CA ARG A 44 5.64 19.64 3.02
C ARG A 44 4.86 18.57 3.77
N THR A 45 4.90 18.58 5.10
CA THR A 45 4.11 17.70 5.96
C THR A 45 2.61 17.94 5.74
N SER A 46 2.17 19.21 5.67
CA SER A 46 0.80 19.57 5.33
C SER A 46 0.37 19.03 3.94
N ALA A 47 1.26 19.07 2.96
CA ALA A 47 0.99 18.49 1.64
C ALA A 47 0.82 16.96 1.71
N HIS A 48 1.67 16.26 2.48
CA HIS A 48 1.51 14.82 2.71
C HIS A 48 0.18 14.48 3.40
N LEU A 49 -0.22 15.25 4.41
CA LEU A 49 -1.48 15.07 5.11
C LEU A 49 -2.69 15.28 4.18
N LYS A 50 -2.65 16.28 3.30
CA LYS A 50 -3.70 16.49 2.29
C LYS A 50 -3.85 15.28 1.37
N ILE A 51 -2.75 14.69 0.89
CA ILE A 51 -2.76 13.50 0.03
C ILE A 51 -3.37 12.30 0.76
N LEU A 52 -3.00 12.07 2.03
CA LEU A 52 -3.53 10.97 2.84
C LEU A 52 -5.03 11.15 3.13
N ALA A 53 -5.46 12.38 3.42
CA ALA A 53 -6.86 12.71 3.66
C ALA A 53 -7.72 12.55 2.40
N ALA A 54 -7.20 12.90 1.21
CA ALA A 54 -7.90 12.77 -0.06
C ALA A 54 -8.28 11.32 -0.41
N VAL A 55 -7.56 10.32 0.10
CA VAL A 55 -7.87 8.89 -0.09
C VAL A 55 -8.51 8.26 1.16
N GLY A 56 -8.88 9.07 2.16
CA GLY A 56 -9.58 8.63 3.36
C GLY A 56 -8.74 7.80 4.34
N LEU A 57 -7.41 7.86 4.26
CA LEU A 57 -6.51 7.16 5.20
C LEU A 57 -6.42 7.84 6.55
N ILE A 58 -6.61 9.16 6.56
CA ILE A 58 -6.61 9.98 7.76
C ILE A 58 -7.77 10.96 7.73
N TRP A 59 -8.16 11.42 8.88
CA TRP A 59 -9.07 12.52 9.03
C TRP A 59 -8.50 13.61 9.96
N ARG A 60 -9.14 14.77 9.96
CA ARG A 60 -8.73 15.89 10.79
C ARG A 60 -9.91 16.36 11.64
N ARG A 61 -9.64 16.71 12.88
CA ARG A 61 -10.60 17.35 13.78
C ARG A 61 -10.00 18.63 14.32
N ARG A 62 -10.78 19.70 14.26
CA ARG A 62 -10.39 20.97 14.86
C ARG A 62 -10.91 21.04 16.29
N SER A 63 -10.04 21.35 17.24
CA SER A 63 -10.38 21.64 18.62
C SER A 63 -9.78 23.01 18.98
N GLY A 64 -10.63 24.02 19.00
CA GLY A 64 -10.18 25.41 19.19
C GLY A 64 -9.25 25.87 18.05
N ARG A 65 -8.02 26.25 18.42
CA ARG A 65 -6.97 26.69 17.48
C ARG A 65 -6.12 25.54 16.93
N VAL A 66 -6.23 24.34 17.50
CA VAL A 66 -5.41 23.20 17.14
C VAL A 66 -6.17 22.28 16.18
N VAL A 67 -5.48 21.84 15.13
CA VAL A 67 -5.97 20.82 14.21
C VAL A 67 -5.24 19.51 14.52
N GLY A 68 -5.97 18.53 15.02
CA GLY A 68 -5.48 17.17 15.23
C GLY A 68 -5.75 16.29 14.00
N TYR A 69 -4.80 15.42 13.69
CA TYR A 69 -4.90 14.40 12.65
C TYR A 69 -4.97 13.02 13.30
N TYR A 70 -5.72 12.12 12.69
CA TYR A 70 -6.00 10.77 13.18
C TYR A 70 -5.92 9.78 12.03
N LEU A 71 -5.49 8.57 12.30
CA LEU A 71 -5.71 7.46 11.38
C LEU A 71 -7.23 7.20 11.29
N ALA A 72 -7.77 6.98 10.09
CA ALA A 72 -9.21 6.81 9.90
C ALA A 72 -9.74 5.63 10.73
N GLU A 73 -10.77 5.88 11.54
CA GLU A 73 -11.51 4.85 12.28
C GLU A 73 -12.53 4.19 11.38
N GLU A 74 -13.29 5.01 10.66
CA GLU A 74 -14.25 4.59 9.66
C GLU A 74 -13.86 5.20 8.32
N ALA A 75 -13.46 4.37 7.37
CA ALA A 75 -13.16 4.82 6.02
C ALA A 75 -14.38 4.64 5.12
N THR A 76 -14.73 5.67 4.38
CA THR A 76 -15.86 5.68 3.45
C THR A 76 -15.75 4.61 2.36
N HIS A 77 -14.52 4.26 1.99
CA HIS A 77 -14.28 3.26 0.95
C HIS A 77 -13.81 1.92 1.56
N PRO A 78 -14.47 0.79 1.25
CA PRO A 78 -14.16 -0.52 1.85
C PRO A 78 -12.70 -0.94 1.76
N VAL A 79 -12.02 -0.66 0.63
CA VAL A 79 -10.60 -0.99 0.49
C VAL A 79 -9.72 -0.12 1.38
N THR A 80 -10.08 1.15 1.60
CA THR A 80 -9.34 2.02 2.52
C THR A 80 -9.49 1.51 3.95
N ALA A 81 -10.69 1.13 4.38
CA ALA A 81 -10.94 0.53 5.70
C ALA A 81 -10.08 -0.72 5.91
N ALA A 82 -10.07 -1.63 4.94
CA ALA A 82 -9.26 -2.85 5.02
C ALA A 82 -7.75 -2.56 5.07
N VAL A 83 -7.27 -1.56 4.31
CA VAL A 83 -5.86 -1.14 4.36
C VAL A 83 -5.51 -0.47 5.68
N VAL A 84 -6.38 0.36 6.24
CA VAL A 84 -6.19 0.97 7.56
C VAL A 84 -6.06 -0.10 8.65
N GLU A 85 -6.92 -1.12 8.60
CA GLU A 85 -6.83 -2.24 9.55
C GLU A 85 -5.50 -3.01 9.42
N VAL A 86 -5.04 -3.25 8.20
CA VAL A 86 -3.70 -3.83 7.98
C VAL A 86 -2.60 -2.93 8.56
N LEU A 87 -2.68 -1.61 8.37
CA LEU A 87 -1.70 -0.67 8.95
C LEU A 87 -1.70 -0.71 10.48
N ARG A 88 -2.88 -0.74 11.12
CA ARG A 88 -2.99 -0.90 12.57
C ARG A 88 -2.34 -2.19 13.04
N GLN A 89 -2.62 -3.28 12.37
CA GLN A 89 -2.02 -4.58 12.69
C GLN A 89 -0.49 -4.57 12.53
N VAL A 90 0.02 -3.99 11.45
CA VAL A 90 1.46 -3.87 11.17
C VAL A 90 2.19 -3.02 12.20
N PHE A 91 1.57 -1.94 12.67
CA PHE A 91 2.19 -1.01 13.64
C PHE A 91 1.88 -1.33 15.10
N ARG A 92 1.06 -2.33 15.40
CA ARG A 92 0.65 -2.71 16.77
C ARG A 92 1.82 -3.07 17.69
N GLY A 93 2.92 -3.57 17.13
CA GLY A 93 4.13 -3.93 17.90
C GLY A 93 5.03 -2.76 18.30
N VAL A 94 4.72 -1.54 17.83
CA VAL A 94 5.50 -0.34 18.18
C VAL A 94 4.97 0.20 19.50
N THR A 95 5.76 0.08 20.58
CA THR A 95 5.37 0.47 21.94
C THR A 95 5.97 1.81 22.41
N ALA A 96 6.79 2.45 21.57
CA ALA A 96 7.40 3.74 21.91
C ALA A 96 6.35 4.85 22.01
N THR A 97 6.56 5.80 22.92
CA THR A 97 5.71 6.98 23.12
C THR A 97 6.33 8.27 22.59
N ASP A 98 7.65 8.29 22.39
CA ASP A 98 8.34 9.42 21.76
C ASP A 98 8.03 9.47 20.26
N PRO A 99 7.47 10.59 19.75
CA PRO A 99 7.10 10.69 18.33
C PRO A 99 8.25 10.46 17.37
N SER A 100 9.47 10.89 17.69
CA SER A 100 10.63 10.71 16.81
C SER A 100 11.06 9.24 16.77
N VAL A 101 11.00 8.52 17.88
CA VAL A 101 11.27 7.10 17.96
C VAL A 101 10.22 6.31 17.20
N VAL A 102 8.93 6.64 17.37
CA VAL A 102 7.82 6.01 16.63
C VAL A 102 7.97 6.22 15.13
N ALA A 103 8.29 7.43 14.69
CA ALA A 103 8.45 7.73 13.25
C ALA A 103 9.55 6.90 12.61
N HIS A 104 10.60 6.56 13.36
CA HIS A 104 11.79 5.85 12.89
C HIS A 104 11.93 4.43 13.46
N ALA A 105 10.85 3.86 13.98
CA ALA A 105 10.83 2.52 14.57
C ALA A 105 11.22 1.37 13.62
N ASP A 106 11.40 1.67 12.34
CA ASP A 106 11.92 0.71 11.35
C ASP A 106 13.40 0.34 11.54
N ARG A 107 14.11 1.02 12.45
CA ARG A 107 15.55 0.80 12.67
C ARG A 107 15.86 -0.36 13.64
N GLN A 108 14.88 -0.86 14.37
CA GLN A 108 15.19 -1.74 15.50
C GLN A 108 14.77 -3.19 15.38
N ASP A 109 13.75 -3.58 14.60
CA ASP A 109 13.31 -4.99 14.56
C ASP A 109 12.66 -5.40 13.24
N SER A 110 13.26 -6.41 12.64
CA SER A 110 12.82 -7.20 11.49
C SER A 110 12.66 -6.47 10.15
N ASP A 111 13.31 -7.00 9.12
CA ASP A 111 13.24 -6.59 7.69
C ASP A 111 11.81 -6.49 7.12
N THR A 112 10.81 -7.08 7.80
CA THR A 112 9.46 -7.22 7.28
C THR A 112 8.56 -6.01 7.49
N CYS A 113 8.79 -5.19 8.53
CA CYS A 113 7.98 -4.01 8.85
C CYS A 113 8.70 -2.68 8.58
N SER A 114 9.84 -2.70 7.93
CA SER A 114 10.60 -1.50 7.61
C SER A 114 9.88 -0.59 6.62
N ASP A 115 10.16 0.72 6.67
CA ASP A 115 9.68 1.69 5.68
C ASP A 115 10.00 1.26 4.26
N ALA A 116 11.16 0.62 4.05
CA ALA A 116 11.59 0.11 2.75
C ALA A 116 10.70 -1.06 2.28
N ALA A 117 10.37 -2.00 3.17
CA ALA A 117 9.51 -3.14 2.87
C ALA A 117 8.07 -2.69 2.56
N LEU A 118 7.51 -1.78 3.36
CA LEU A 118 6.19 -1.21 3.14
C LEU A 118 6.13 -0.39 1.84
N PHE A 119 7.12 0.47 1.61
CA PHE A 119 7.25 1.22 0.35
C PHE A 119 7.33 0.28 -0.86
N ALA A 120 8.15 -0.76 -0.74
CA ALA A 120 8.27 -1.78 -1.77
C ALA A 120 6.94 -2.51 -2.03
N CYS A 121 6.22 -2.87 -0.98
CA CYS A 121 4.89 -3.46 -1.07
C CYS A 121 3.91 -2.55 -1.80
N PHE A 122 3.74 -1.31 -1.33
CA PHE A 122 2.76 -0.39 -1.90
C PHE A 122 3.06 -0.02 -3.36
N THR A 123 4.35 0.14 -3.74
CA THR A 123 4.72 0.44 -5.12
C THR A 123 4.34 -0.66 -6.12
N ALA A 124 4.08 -1.89 -5.66
CA ALA A 124 3.58 -2.96 -6.53
C ALA A 124 2.21 -2.61 -7.14
N PHE A 125 1.37 -1.87 -6.42
CA PHE A 125 -0.04 -1.61 -6.76
C PHE A 125 -0.29 -0.21 -7.34
N THR A 126 0.73 0.60 -7.59
CA THR A 126 0.60 1.99 -8.08
C THR A 126 0.32 2.11 -9.58
N HIS A 127 0.16 1.01 -10.31
CA HIS A 127 -0.03 1.01 -11.76
C HIS A 127 -1.28 0.22 -12.16
N PRO A 128 -2.21 0.81 -12.95
CA PRO A 128 -3.48 0.16 -13.28
C PRO A 128 -3.31 -1.18 -14.02
N ARG A 129 -2.32 -1.29 -14.92
CA ARG A 129 -2.06 -2.54 -15.67
C ARG A 129 -1.66 -3.71 -14.75
N ARG A 130 -0.90 -3.45 -13.67
CA ARG A 130 -0.57 -4.50 -12.69
C ARG A 130 -1.80 -4.97 -11.92
N LEU A 131 -2.69 -4.06 -11.56
CA LEU A 131 -3.95 -4.41 -10.92
C LEU A 131 -4.89 -5.18 -11.85
N GLN A 132 -4.89 -4.86 -13.16
CA GLN A 132 -5.63 -5.63 -14.18
C GLN A 132 -5.10 -7.06 -14.29
N ILE A 133 -3.78 -7.26 -14.30
CA ILE A 133 -3.16 -8.58 -14.29
C ILE A 133 -3.59 -9.37 -13.04
N ILE A 134 -3.46 -8.75 -11.85
CA ILE A 134 -3.86 -9.37 -10.58
C ILE A 134 -5.35 -9.73 -10.62
N ARG A 135 -6.22 -8.83 -11.08
CA ARG A 135 -7.67 -9.09 -11.22
C ARG A 135 -7.96 -10.28 -12.12
N HIS A 136 -7.32 -10.31 -13.28
CA HIS A 136 -7.52 -11.39 -14.25
C HIS A 136 -7.12 -12.75 -13.65
N LEU A 137 -5.93 -12.80 -13.04
CA LEU A 137 -5.43 -14.02 -12.39
C LEU A 137 -6.23 -14.39 -11.13
N ALA A 138 -6.73 -13.42 -10.36
CA ALA A 138 -7.58 -13.70 -9.19
C ALA A 138 -8.90 -14.38 -9.57
N ARG A 139 -9.44 -14.06 -10.76
CA ARG A 139 -10.70 -14.62 -11.27
C ARG A 139 -10.52 -15.93 -12.03
N LYS A 140 -9.43 -16.07 -12.79
CA LYS A 140 -9.21 -17.18 -13.70
C LYS A 140 -8.25 -18.25 -13.15
N GLY A 141 -7.54 -17.94 -12.06
CA GLY A 141 -6.52 -18.83 -11.51
C GLY A 141 -5.23 -18.81 -12.34
N THR A 142 -4.78 -19.98 -12.76
CA THR A 142 -3.58 -20.11 -13.60
C THR A 142 -3.91 -19.83 -15.07
N VAL A 143 -3.17 -18.91 -15.68
CA VAL A 143 -3.38 -18.48 -17.07
C VAL A 143 -2.04 -18.47 -17.82
N ALA A 144 -2.01 -18.93 -19.07
CA ALA A 144 -0.85 -18.80 -19.92
C ALA A 144 -0.53 -17.31 -20.18
N SER A 145 0.75 -16.92 -20.07
CA SER A 145 1.15 -15.51 -20.27
C SER A 145 0.75 -14.97 -21.64
N ALA A 146 0.81 -15.80 -22.68
CA ALA A 146 0.35 -15.44 -24.02
C ALA A 146 -1.14 -15.06 -24.07
N ALA A 147 -1.98 -15.72 -23.27
CA ALA A 147 -3.42 -15.43 -23.22
C ALA A 147 -3.73 -14.09 -22.53
N LEU A 148 -2.82 -13.58 -21.69
CA LEU A 148 -2.97 -12.25 -21.05
C LEU A 148 -2.81 -11.10 -22.04
N VAL A 149 -2.08 -11.27 -23.14
CA VAL A 149 -1.85 -10.24 -24.17
C VAL A 149 -3.17 -9.74 -24.75
N PRO A 150 -4.00 -10.58 -25.41
CA PRO A 150 -5.29 -10.14 -25.92
C PRO A 150 -6.29 -9.83 -24.81
N ALA A 151 -6.31 -10.62 -23.72
CA ALA A 151 -7.28 -10.45 -22.63
C ALA A 151 -7.16 -9.09 -21.92
N LEU A 152 -5.97 -8.50 -21.89
CA LEU A 152 -5.71 -7.21 -21.23
C LEU A 152 -5.38 -6.09 -22.23
N SER A 153 -5.44 -6.35 -23.52
CA SER A 153 -5.08 -5.39 -24.58
C SER A 153 -3.71 -4.73 -24.29
N MET A 154 -2.70 -5.58 -24.05
CA MET A 154 -1.31 -5.16 -23.80
C MET A 154 -0.38 -5.67 -24.89
N SER A 155 0.69 -4.91 -25.19
CA SER A 155 1.78 -5.47 -26.00
C SER A 155 2.55 -6.54 -25.20
N PRO A 156 3.15 -7.55 -25.86
CA PRO A 156 3.94 -8.57 -25.18
C PRO A 156 5.07 -8.00 -24.30
N SER A 157 5.76 -6.96 -24.77
CA SER A 157 6.84 -6.30 -24.04
C SER A 157 6.34 -5.54 -22.80
N ALA A 158 5.17 -4.89 -22.89
CA ALA A 158 4.55 -4.22 -21.75
C ALA A 158 4.10 -5.24 -20.68
N LEU A 159 3.45 -6.32 -21.12
CA LEU A 159 3.04 -7.41 -20.25
C LEU A 159 4.25 -8.01 -19.52
N HIS A 160 5.32 -8.34 -20.27
CA HIS A 160 6.54 -8.91 -19.70
C HIS A 160 7.10 -8.03 -18.55
N ARG A 161 7.26 -6.72 -18.78
CA ARG A 161 7.74 -5.78 -17.75
C ARG A 161 6.86 -5.73 -16.49
N HIS A 162 5.54 -5.85 -16.66
CA HIS A 162 4.61 -5.87 -15.52
C HIS A 162 4.67 -7.21 -14.77
N LEU A 163 4.72 -8.32 -15.47
CA LEU A 163 4.87 -9.67 -14.89
C LEU A 163 6.18 -9.77 -14.11
N GLU A 164 7.31 -9.39 -14.71
CA GLU A 164 8.62 -9.39 -14.06
C GLU A 164 8.60 -8.56 -12.76
N LYS A 165 7.97 -7.39 -12.78
CA LYS A 165 7.88 -6.55 -11.58
C LYS A 165 7.03 -7.18 -10.48
N LEU A 166 5.93 -7.82 -10.81
CA LEU A 166 5.09 -8.55 -9.86
C LEU A 166 5.79 -9.81 -9.33
N GLU A 167 6.52 -10.52 -10.18
CA GLU A 167 7.29 -11.70 -9.81
C GLU A 167 8.45 -11.36 -8.86
N ARG A 168 9.25 -10.33 -9.17
CA ARG A 168 10.30 -9.82 -8.25
C ARG A 168 9.74 -9.41 -6.89
N ARG A 169 8.48 -9.00 -6.82
CA ARG A 169 7.76 -8.70 -5.57
C ARG A 169 7.19 -9.95 -4.89
N GLY A 170 7.26 -11.12 -5.51
CA GLY A 170 6.72 -12.36 -4.97
C GLY A 170 5.19 -12.45 -5.01
N LEU A 171 4.52 -11.64 -5.84
CA LEU A 171 3.06 -11.61 -5.95
C LEU A 171 2.50 -12.59 -6.97
N LEU A 172 3.33 -13.02 -7.91
CA LEU A 172 3.02 -14.08 -8.86
C LEU A 172 4.28 -14.91 -9.17
N SER A 173 4.11 -16.02 -9.83
CA SER A 173 5.19 -16.74 -10.50
C SER A 173 4.82 -17.02 -11.95
N VAL A 174 5.82 -16.96 -12.81
CA VAL A 174 5.74 -17.43 -14.19
C VAL A 174 6.48 -18.76 -14.25
N ARG A 175 5.75 -19.87 -14.36
CA ARG A 175 6.36 -21.20 -14.52
C ARG A 175 7.03 -21.30 -15.89
N ALA A 176 8.18 -21.97 -15.95
CA ALA A 176 9.04 -22.04 -17.13
C ALA A 176 8.30 -22.30 -18.44
N GLY A 177 8.68 -21.57 -19.51
CA GLY A 177 8.06 -21.67 -20.82
C GLY A 177 8.06 -20.36 -21.63
N GLY A 178 8.75 -19.31 -21.16
CA GLY A 178 8.79 -18.00 -21.84
C GLY A 178 7.39 -17.43 -22.10
N VAL A 179 7.09 -17.05 -23.34
CA VAL A 179 5.74 -16.52 -23.75
C VAL A 179 4.62 -17.55 -23.53
N ARG A 180 4.94 -18.84 -23.37
CA ARG A 180 3.98 -19.92 -23.06
C ARG A 180 3.92 -20.26 -21.56
N GLY A 181 4.71 -19.58 -20.72
CA GLY A 181 4.73 -19.83 -19.27
C GLY A 181 3.38 -19.55 -18.60
N ALA A 182 3.02 -20.39 -17.64
CA ALA A 182 1.81 -20.22 -16.86
C ALA A 182 2.02 -19.21 -15.72
N CYS A 183 1.18 -18.17 -15.67
CA CYS A 183 1.15 -17.17 -14.60
C CYS A 183 0.17 -17.61 -13.53
N VAL A 184 0.62 -17.58 -12.27
CA VAL A 184 -0.21 -17.86 -11.09
C VAL A 184 0.09 -16.88 -9.98
N LEU A 185 -0.95 -16.41 -9.28
CA LEU A 185 -0.77 -15.58 -8.09
C LEU A 185 -0.18 -16.41 -6.96
N LYS A 186 0.76 -15.79 -6.23
CA LYS A 186 1.27 -16.29 -4.95
C LYS A 186 0.53 -15.60 -3.80
N GLU A 187 0.82 -15.99 -2.58
CA GLU A 187 0.25 -15.33 -1.40
C GLU A 187 0.98 -14.02 -1.01
N GLY A 188 2.05 -13.70 -1.69
CA GLY A 188 2.98 -12.64 -1.30
C GLY A 188 4.03 -13.14 -0.30
N ARG A 189 5.00 -12.30 -0.01
CA ARG A 189 6.00 -12.59 1.02
C ARG A 189 5.36 -12.51 2.41
N PRO A 190 5.84 -13.28 3.39
CA PRO A 190 5.37 -13.16 4.78
C PRO A 190 5.40 -11.72 5.31
N GLY A 191 4.56 -11.41 6.28
CA GLY A 191 4.46 -10.08 6.90
C GLY A 191 3.46 -9.15 6.19
N PRO A 192 3.66 -7.82 6.28
CA PRO A 192 2.72 -6.81 5.77
C PRO A 192 2.32 -6.98 4.32
N GLN A 193 3.24 -7.44 3.48
CA GLN A 193 2.98 -7.63 2.06
C GLN A 193 1.87 -8.66 1.81
N ARG A 194 1.86 -9.77 2.56
CA ARG A 194 0.83 -10.81 2.44
C ARG A 194 -0.56 -10.25 2.80
N LEU A 195 -0.63 -9.47 3.88
CA LEU A 195 -1.87 -8.85 4.34
C LEU A 195 -2.42 -7.84 3.32
N VAL A 196 -1.58 -6.92 2.87
CA VAL A 196 -1.95 -5.93 1.84
C VAL A 196 -2.36 -6.61 0.55
N PHE A 197 -1.61 -7.64 0.11
CA PHE A 197 -1.93 -8.34 -1.12
C PHE A 197 -3.24 -9.12 -1.04
N ALA A 198 -3.57 -9.72 0.11
CA ALA A 198 -4.85 -10.38 0.32
C ALA A 198 -6.02 -9.38 0.17
N VAL A 199 -5.91 -8.18 0.74
CA VAL A 199 -6.89 -7.09 0.57
C VAL A 199 -7.02 -6.69 -0.90
N VAL A 200 -5.90 -6.44 -1.59
CA VAL A 200 -5.91 -6.06 -3.00
C VAL A 200 -6.55 -7.14 -3.86
N ARG A 201 -6.12 -8.39 -3.68
CA ARG A 201 -6.61 -9.55 -4.46
C ARG A 201 -8.13 -9.72 -4.31
N LYS A 202 -8.64 -9.67 -3.08
CA LYS A 202 -10.08 -9.75 -2.80
C LYS A 202 -10.82 -8.61 -3.51
N HIS A 203 -10.38 -7.38 -3.27
CA HIS A 203 -11.07 -6.20 -3.78
C HIS A 203 -11.09 -6.14 -5.32
N VAL A 204 -9.96 -6.43 -6.00
CA VAL A 204 -9.93 -6.42 -7.48
C VAL A 204 -10.73 -7.55 -8.10
N ALA A 205 -10.88 -8.70 -7.41
CA ALA A 205 -11.71 -9.81 -7.88
C ALA A 205 -13.20 -9.45 -7.89
N GLU A 206 -13.66 -8.67 -6.91
CA GLU A 206 -15.03 -8.22 -6.75
C GLU A 206 -15.40 -7.02 -7.64
N MET A 207 -14.43 -6.30 -8.21
CA MET A 207 -14.70 -5.17 -9.10
C MET A 207 -15.46 -5.60 -10.38
N PRO A 208 -16.44 -4.83 -10.83
CA PRO A 208 -17.10 -5.08 -12.11
C PRO A 208 -16.09 -5.06 -13.26
N GLY A 209 -16.48 -5.70 -14.39
CA GLY A 209 -15.67 -5.86 -15.59
C GLY A 209 -15.32 -4.54 -16.29
#